data_3bf4acdac9e95d71e3e74fffc36c5994
#
_entry.id   3bf4acdac9e95d71e3e74fffc36c5994
#
_cell.length_a   1.000
_cell.length_b   1.000
_cell.length_c   1.000
_cell.angle_alpha   90.00
_cell.angle_beta   90.00
_cell.angle_gamma   90.00
#
_symmetry.space_group_name_H-M   'P 1'
#
loop_
_entity.id
_entity.type
_entity.pdbx_description
1 polymer ?
#
loop_
_entity_poly.entity_id
_entity_poly.type
_entity_poly.pdbx_seq_one_letter_code
_entity_poly.pdbx_strand_id
1 'polypeptide(L)'
;MKVSKRGEYALRSLINLGIAQELGRPMVQIRQLAEKENIPVKFLEAILLEMNRAGYLDSKRGKGGGYFLKKPMNKITIGEIVRLIDGPLAPISCASVTAYQPCSCPDEAHCGLRLLMVDVRNAIANILDKYTLADTVEVTLRKMRRDKVPLPFMEVQK
;
A
#
# COMPACT_ATOMS: atom_id res chain seq x y z
N MET A 1 -8.37 5.23 -13.23
CA MET A 1 -7.98 4.75 -11.90
C MET A 1 -7.26 5.85 -11.16
N LYS A 2 -7.60 6.06 -9.94
CA LYS A 2 -6.91 6.97 -9.02
C LYS A 2 -6.76 6.24 -7.69
N VAL A 3 -5.55 6.18 -7.15
CA VAL A 3 -5.37 5.69 -5.78
C VAL A 3 -6.05 6.66 -4.82
N SER A 4 -6.94 6.16 -3.97
CA SER A 4 -7.65 6.99 -3.00
C SER A 4 -6.69 7.50 -1.92
N LYS A 5 -7.09 8.52 -1.16
CA LYS A 5 -6.32 8.94 0.03
C LYS A 5 -6.15 7.80 1.03
N ARG A 6 -7.14 6.92 1.12
CA ARG A 6 -7.08 5.73 1.97
C ARG A 6 -6.04 4.74 1.48
N GLY A 7 -6.00 4.46 0.17
CA GLY A 7 -4.98 3.62 -0.48
C GLY A 7 -3.57 4.21 -0.35
N GLU A 8 -3.43 5.52 -0.59
CA GLU A 8 -2.16 6.24 -0.39
C GLU A 8 -1.65 6.08 1.06
N TYR A 9 -2.51 6.30 2.05
CA TYR A 9 -2.14 6.18 3.47
C TYR A 9 -1.81 4.74 3.87
N ALA A 10 -2.52 3.76 3.32
CA ALA A 10 -2.20 2.35 3.54
C ALA A 10 -0.80 1.99 3.03
N LEU A 11 -0.47 2.38 1.81
CA LEU A 11 0.86 2.13 1.21
C LEU A 11 1.97 2.85 1.99
N ARG A 12 1.78 4.13 2.33
CA ARG A 12 2.75 4.90 3.10
C ARG A 12 2.99 4.28 4.48
N SER A 13 1.95 3.81 5.13
CA SER A 13 2.05 3.14 6.43
C SER A 13 2.81 1.83 6.35
N LEU A 14 2.53 1.00 5.34
CA LEU A 14 3.27 -0.24 5.11
C LEU A 14 4.76 0.00 4.82
N ILE A 15 5.08 0.99 4.00
CA ILE A 15 6.46 1.38 3.71
C ILE A 15 7.18 1.79 4.99
N ASN A 16 6.54 2.60 5.85
CA ASN A 16 7.15 3.02 7.13
C ASN A 16 7.32 1.86 8.11
N LEU A 17 6.37 0.92 8.18
CA LEU A 17 6.52 -0.29 8.98
C LEU A 17 7.67 -1.17 8.46
N GLY A 18 7.81 -1.29 7.15
CA GLY A 18 8.93 -1.97 6.51
C GLY A 18 10.27 -1.30 6.80
N ILE A 19 10.35 0.03 6.70
CA ILE A 19 11.54 0.81 7.05
C ILE A 19 11.90 0.59 8.53
N ALA A 20 10.94 0.67 9.44
CA ALA A 20 11.17 0.45 10.85
C ALA A 20 11.70 -0.96 11.14
N GLN A 21 11.16 -1.97 10.47
CA GLN A 21 11.65 -3.35 10.56
C GLN A 21 13.10 -3.47 10.10
N GLU A 22 13.47 -2.89 8.94
CA GLU A 22 14.85 -2.88 8.43
C GLU A 22 15.83 -2.14 9.37
N LEU A 23 15.34 -1.18 10.13
CA LEU A 23 16.12 -0.43 11.12
C LEU A 23 16.14 -1.08 12.51
N GLY A 24 15.66 -2.32 12.65
CA GLY A 24 15.64 -3.07 13.89
C GLY A 24 14.51 -2.71 14.85
N ARG A 25 13.50 -1.97 14.39
CA ARG A 25 12.28 -1.64 15.15
C ARG A 25 11.05 -2.26 14.50
N PRO A 26 10.80 -3.55 14.67
CA PRO A 26 9.72 -4.24 13.97
C PRO A 26 8.32 -3.76 14.38
N MET A 27 8.14 -3.17 15.56
CA MET A 27 6.86 -2.64 16.03
C MET A 27 6.87 -1.12 16.10
N VAL A 28 5.81 -0.49 15.58
CA VAL A 28 5.61 0.96 15.60
C VAL A 28 4.23 1.27 16.18
N GLN A 29 4.18 2.20 17.13
CA GLN A 29 2.92 2.66 17.69
C GLN A 29 2.14 3.49 16.65
N ILE A 30 0.83 3.35 16.64
CA ILE A 30 -0.04 4.08 15.69
C ILE A 30 0.18 5.61 15.75
N ARG A 31 0.40 6.17 16.93
CA ARG A 31 0.66 7.61 17.09
C ARG A 31 1.94 8.04 16.39
N GLN A 32 3.04 7.27 16.54
CA GLN A 32 4.30 7.54 15.87
C GLN A 32 4.16 7.48 14.34
N LEU A 33 3.40 6.50 13.85
CA LEU A 33 3.12 6.36 12.42
C LEU A 33 2.25 7.51 11.90
N ALA A 34 1.21 7.89 12.63
CA ALA A 34 0.32 8.98 12.31
C ALA A 34 1.04 10.34 12.27
N GLU A 35 1.89 10.62 13.25
CA GLU A 35 2.72 11.84 13.31
C GLU A 35 3.72 11.88 12.16
N LYS A 36 4.45 10.78 11.93
CA LYS A 36 5.44 10.67 10.84
C LYS A 36 4.83 10.98 9.48
N GLU A 37 3.61 10.51 9.23
CA GLU A 37 2.95 10.62 7.94
C GLU A 37 1.91 11.74 7.86
N ASN A 38 1.72 12.47 8.95
CA ASN A 38 0.69 13.52 9.07
C ASN A 38 -0.71 12.99 8.69
N ILE A 39 -1.09 11.86 9.28
CA ILE A 39 -2.39 11.20 9.08
C ILE A 39 -3.19 11.27 10.37
N PRO A 40 -4.48 11.62 10.34
CA PRO A 40 -5.31 11.57 11.53
C PRO A 40 -5.37 10.14 12.12
N VAL A 41 -5.10 10.00 13.42
CA VAL A 41 -4.99 8.70 14.11
C VAL A 41 -6.22 7.81 13.88
N LYS A 42 -7.42 8.35 14.04
CA LYS A 42 -8.67 7.57 13.84
C LYS A 42 -8.83 7.05 12.42
N PHE A 43 -8.40 7.83 11.43
CA PHE A 43 -8.44 7.42 10.03
C PHE A 43 -7.41 6.31 9.75
N LEU A 44 -6.21 6.46 10.29
CA LEU A 44 -5.16 5.47 10.19
C LEU A 44 -5.54 4.15 10.89
N GLU A 45 -6.19 4.22 12.05
CA GLU A 45 -6.65 3.05 12.80
C GLU A 45 -7.56 2.13 11.98
N ALA A 46 -8.53 2.71 11.25
CA ALA A 46 -9.42 1.96 10.37
C ALA A 46 -8.65 1.25 9.24
N ILE A 47 -7.65 1.90 8.65
CA ILE A 47 -6.81 1.35 7.59
C ILE A 47 -5.96 0.20 8.12
N LEU A 48 -5.27 0.40 9.25
CA LEU A 48 -4.42 -0.62 9.86
C LEU A 48 -5.23 -1.85 10.30
N LEU A 49 -6.45 -1.64 10.81
CA LEU A 49 -7.35 -2.73 11.18
C LEU A 49 -7.77 -3.57 9.98
N GLU A 50 -8.05 -2.95 8.84
CA GLU A 50 -8.39 -3.68 7.61
C GLU A 50 -7.20 -4.51 7.10
N MET A 51 -6.00 -3.93 7.07
CA MET A 51 -4.78 -4.65 6.68
C MET A 51 -4.43 -5.78 7.66
N ASN A 52 -4.72 -5.58 8.96
CA ASN A 52 -4.57 -6.63 9.97
C ASN A 52 -5.54 -7.80 9.70
N ARG A 53 -6.83 -7.52 9.47
CA ARG A 53 -7.84 -8.53 9.13
C ARG A 53 -7.51 -9.29 7.85
N ALA A 54 -6.89 -8.62 6.88
CA ALA A 54 -6.43 -9.22 5.64
C ALA A 54 -5.11 -10.00 5.77
N GLY A 55 -4.48 -10.00 6.96
CA GLY A 55 -3.29 -10.80 7.25
C GLY A 55 -1.96 -10.18 6.85
N TYR A 56 -1.93 -8.90 6.48
CA TYR A 56 -0.69 -8.18 6.17
C TYR A 56 0.02 -7.64 7.40
N LEU A 57 -0.76 -7.25 8.40
CA LEU A 57 -0.26 -6.73 9.67
C LEU A 57 -0.72 -7.59 10.83
N ASP A 58 -0.04 -7.44 11.96
CA ASP A 58 -0.51 -7.84 13.26
C ASP A 58 -0.19 -6.74 14.28
N SER A 59 -0.75 -6.85 15.48
CA SER A 59 -0.57 -5.84 16.52
C SER A 59 -0.41 -6.47 17.89
N LYS A 60 0.42 -5.84 18.71
CA LYS A 60 0.59 -6.18 20.13
C LYS A 60 0.10 -5.03 20.99
N ARG A 61 -0.74 -5.32 21.97
CA ARG A 61 -1.25 -4.34 22.93
C ARG A 61 -0.23 -4.08 24.06
N GLY A 62 -0.38 -2.94 24.73
CA GLY A 62 0.35 -2.60 25.94
C GLY A 62 1.60 -1.76 25.69
N LYS A 63 2.37 -1.57 26.77
CA LYS A 63 3.62 -0.80 26.74
C LYS A 63 4.65 -1.52 25.86
N GLY A 64 5.24 -0.81 24.91
CA GLY A 64 6.15 -1.40 23.91
C GLY A 64 5.45 -2.17 22.80
N GLY A 65 4.09 -2.15 22.73
CA GLY A 65 3.29 -2.70 21.64
C GLY A 65 3.24 -1.78 20.42
N GLY A 66 2.48 -2.18 19.43
CA GLY A 66 2.29 -1.46 18.18
C GLY A 66 1.88 -2.39 17.05
N TYR A 67 1.92 -1.86 15.84
CA TYR A 67 1.69 -2.63 14.62
C TYR A 67 3.02 -3.12 14.03
N PHE A 68 2.98 -4.28 13.38
CA PHE A 68 4.13 -4.88 12.70
C PHE A 68 3.68 -5.68 11.48
N LEU A 69 4.62 -5.94 10.58
CA LEU A 69 4.37 -6.75 9.38
C LEU A 69 4.26 -8.23 9.78
N LYS A 70 3.14 -8.85 9.46
CA LYS A 70 2.90 -10.28 9.65
C LYS A 70 3.40 -11.09 8.45
N LYS A 71 3.22 -10.55 7.25
CA LYS A 71 3.64 -11.16 5.99
C LYS A 71 5.02 -10.62 5.60
N PRO A 72 5.95 -11.44 5.11
CA PRO A 72 7.25 -10.97 4.63
C PRO A 72 7.11 -9.91 3.54
N MET A 73 7.94 -8.85 3.58
CA MET A 73 7.86 -7.71 2.64
C MET A 73 7.98 -8.10 1.18
N ASN A 74 8.80 -9.11 0.86
CA ASN A 74 8.96 -9.63 -0.50
C ASN A 74 7.77 -10.49 -0.99
N LYS A 75 6.78 -10.71 -0.12
CA LYS A 75 5.53 -11.42 -0.42
C LYS A 75 4.30 -10.50 -0.41
N ILE A 76 4.52 -9.21 -0.29
CA ILE A 76 3.46 -8.18 -0.34
C ILE A 76 3.70 -7.37 -1.60
N THR A 77 2.82 -7.49 -2.60
CA THR A 77 2.88 -6.63 -3.79
C THR A 77 2.10 -5.35 -3.59
N ILE A 78 2.50 -4.29 -4.26
CA ILE A 78 1.78 -3.01 -4.22
C ILE A 78 0.38 -3.17 -4.79
N GLY A 79 0.22 -3.98 -5.82
CA GLY A 79 -1.07 -4.27 -6.45
C GLY A 79 -2.07 -4.96 -5.52
N GLU A 80 -1.62 -5.89 -4.66
CA GLU A 80 -2.48 -6.53 -3.64
C GLU A 80 -3.07 -5.49 -2.68
N ILE A 81 -2.26 -4.56 -2.22
CA ILE A 81 -2.70 -3.52 -1.27
C ILE A 81 -3.66 -2.53 -1.92
N VAL A 82 -3.38 -2.11 -3.15
CA VAL A 82 -4.29 -1.22 -3.88
C VAL A 82 -5.65 -1.90 -4.10
N ARG A 83 -5.66 -3.19 -4.48
CA ARG A 83 -6.93 -3.94 -4.65
C ARG A 83 -7.67 -4.15 -3.34
N LEU A 84 -6.95 -4.36 -2.24
CA LEU A 84 -7.55 -4.52 -0.91
C LEU A 84 -8.31 -3.26 -0.49
N ILE A 85 -7.69 -2.09 -0.66
CA ILE A 85 -8.21 -0.82 -0.12
C ILE A 85 -9.12 -0.09 -1.10
N ASP A 86 -8.76 -0.07 -2.39
CA ASP A 86 -9.42 0.73 -3.41
C ASP A 86 -10.25 -0.09 -4.40
N GLY A 87 -10.11 -1.42 -4.36
CA GLY A 87 -10.80 -2.31 -5.27
C GLY A 87 -10.07 -2.52 -6.60
N PRO A 88 -10.79 -2.89 -7.67
CA PRO A 88 -10.19 -3.35 -8.93
C PRO A 88 -9.30 -2.31 -9.61
N LEU A 89 -8.21 -2.78 -10.23
CA LEU A 89 -7.28 -1.96 -11.01
C LEU A 89 -7.80 -1.68 -12.44
N ALA A 90 -9.06 -1.33 -12.59
CA ALA A 90 -9.65 -1.09 -13.91
C ALA A 90 -10.08 0.37 -14.06
N PRO A 91 -9.70 1.04 -15.18
CA PRO A 91 -10.15 2.41 -15.44
C PRO A 91 -11.66 2.52 -15.71
N ILE A 92 -12.27 1.47 -16.27
CA ILE A 92 -13.70 1.35 -16.51
C ILE A 92 -14.19 -0.06 -16.13
N SER A 93 -15.43 -0.19 -15.72
CA SER A 93 -15.98 -1.43 -15.15
C SER A 93 -15.96 -2.61 -16.15
N CYS A 94 -16.24 -2.38 -17.42
CA CYS A 94 -16.23 -3.42 -18.44
C CYS A 94 -14.81 -3.90 -18.84
N ALA A 95 -13.75 -3.22 -18.37
CA ALA A 95 -12.37 -3.68 -18.50
C ALA A 95 -11.86 -4.40 -17.26
N SER A 96 -12.66 -4.52 -16.18
CA SER A 96 -12.26 -5.20 -14.95
C SER A 96 -12.21 -6.72 -15.11
N VAL A 97 -11.21 -7.37 -14.49
CA VAL A 97 -11.12 -8.84 -14.41
C VAL A 97 -11.92 -9.37 -13.23
N THR A 98 -11.83 -8.69 -12.08
CA THR A 98 -12.35 -9.20 -10.80
C THR A 98 -13.73 -8.64 -10.44
N ALA A 99 -14.12 -7.52 -11.04
CA ALA A 99 -15.40 -6.85 -10.79
C ALA A 99 -15.98 -6.31 -12.11
N TYR A 100 -16.05 -7.18 -13.11
CA TYR A 100 -16.65 -6.84 -14.40
C TYR A 100 -18.10 -6.42 -14.22
N GLN A 101 -18.46 -5.33 -14.87
CA GLN A 101 -19.84 -4.90 -15.09
C GLN A 101 -20.01 -4.50 -16.56
N PRO A 102 -21.10 -4.92 -17.22
CA PRO A 102 -21.34 -4.55 -18.59
C PRO A 102 -21.50 -3.04 -18.74
N CYS A 103 -21.02 -2.50 -19.85
CA CYS A 103 -21.23 -1.10 -20.18
C CYS A 103 -22.61 -0.88 -20.83
N SER A 104 -22.99 0.38 -21.00
CA SER A 104 -24.16 0.77 -21.78
C SER A 104 -23.90 0.81 -23.30
N CYS A 105 -22.73 0.34 -23.75
CA CYS A 105 -22.37 0.34 -25.17
C CYS A 105 -23.25 -0.63 -25.96
N PRO A 106 -23.71 -0.25 -27.15
CA PRO A 106 -24.54 -1.14 -27.99
C PRO A 106 -23.75 -2.35 -28.51
N ASP A 107 -22.43 -2.24 -28.62
CA ASP A 107 -21.54 -3.32 -29.05
C ASP A 107 -20.27 -3.31 -28.23
N GLU A 108 -20.28 -4.04 -27.12
CA GLU A 108 -19.11 -4.15 -26.24
C GLU A 108 -17.98 -4.97 -26.86
N ALA A 109 -18.32 -5.98 -27.66
CA ALA A 109 -17.33 -6.90 -28.24
C ALA A 109 -16.39 -6.19 -29.23
N HIS A 110 -16.86 -5.17 -29.92
CA HIS A 110 -16.09 -4.41 -30.89
C HIS A 110 -15.75 -2.98 -30.42
N CYS A 111 -15.86 -2.73 -29.12
CA CYS A 111 -15.60 -1.41 -28.54
C CYS A 111 -14.08 -1.13 -28.42
N GLY A 112 -13.58 -0.26 -29.31
CA GLY A 112 -12.16 0.16 -29.28
C GLY A 112 -11.74 0.83 -27.98
N LEU A 113 -12.64 1.56 -27.30
CA LEU A 113 -12.37 2.13 -25.99
C LEU A 113 -12.13 1.04 -24.94
N ARG A 114 -12.96 0.00 -24.91
CA ARG A 114 -12.78 -1.13 -24.01
C ARG A 114 -11.44 -1.83 -24.25
N LEU A 115 -11.08 -2.09 -25.48
CA LEU A 115 -9.80 -2.72 -25.84
C LEU A 115 -8.63 -1.89 -25.32
N LEU A 116 -8.63 -0.58 -25.55
CA LEU A 116 -7.61 0.33 -25.01
C LEU A 116 -7.56 0.28 -23.47
N MET A 117 -8.71 0.31 -22.80
CA MET A 117 -8.75 0.31 -21.33
C MET A 117 -8.34 -1.03 -20.72
N VAL A 118 -8.50 -2.12 -21.44
CA VAL A 118 -7.94 -3.44 -21.09
C VAL A 118 -6.41 -3.39 -21.10
N ASP A 119 -5.81 -2.80 -22.13
CA ASP A 119 -4.35 -2.65 -22.22
C ASP A 119 -3.81 -1.74 -21.11
N VAL A 120 -4.47 -0.62 -20.83
CA VAL A 120 -4.11 0.27 -19.71
C VAL A 120 -4.18 -0.47 -18.38
N ARG A 121 -5.27 -1.20 -18.12
CA ARG A 121 -5.42 -2.05 -16.92
C ARG A 121 -4.26 -3.04 -16.80
N ASN A 122 -3.93 -3.75 -17.88
CA ASN A 122 -2.87 -4.75 -17.89
C ASN A 122 -1.51 -4.12 -17.60
N ALA A 123 -1.20 -2.96 -18.18
CA ALA A 123 0.02 -2.22 -17.92
C ALA A 123 0.13 -1.80 -16.45
N ILE A 124 -0.93 -1.26 -15.87
CA ILE A 124 -0.98 -0.89 -14.45
C ILE A 124 -0.78 -2.12 -13.55
N ALA A 125 -1.53 -3.20 -13.80
CA ALA A 125 -1.44 -4.44 -13.03
C ALA A 125 -0.02 -5.03 -13.09
N ASN A 126 0.57 -5.11 -14.28
CA ASN A 126 1.92 -5.65 -14.48
C ASN A 126 2.98 -4.87 -13.68
N ILE A 127 2.84 -3.55 -13.57
CA ILE A 127 3.76 -2.73 -12.79
C ILE A 127 3.52 -2.96 -11.29
N LEU A 128 2.29 -2.80 -10.82
CA LEU A 128 1.97 -2.85 -9.40
C LEU A 128 2.15 -4.25 -8.79
N ASP A 129 1.95 -5.31 -9.57
CA ASP A 129 2.12 -6.69 -9.11
C ASP A 129 3.59 -7.16 -9.16
N LYS A 130 4.42 -6.47 -9.93
CA LYS A 130 5.86 -6.71 -9.98
C LYS A 130 6.58 -6.12 -8.76
N TYR A 131 6.19 -4.92 -8.35
CA TYR A 131 6.83 -4.24 -7.22
C TYR A 131 6.30 -4.76 -5.88
N THR A 132 7.24 -5.19 -5.03
CA THR A 132 6.96 -5.63 -3.66
C THR A 132 7.15 -4.49 -2.66
N LEU A 133 6.66 -4.70 -1.44
CA LEU A 133 6.95 -3.79 -0.33
C LEU A 133 8.46 -3.72 -0.05
N ALA A 134 9.19 -4.84 -0.19
CA ALA A 134 10.64 -4.87 -0.03
C ALA A 134 11.34 -3.94 -1.02
N ASP A 135 10.95 -3.95 -2.29
CA ASP A 135 11.51 -3.08 -3.32
C ASP A 135 11.29 -1.59 -2.99
N THR A 136 10.09 -1.23 -2.56
CA THR A 136 9.76 0.16 -2.22
C THR A 136 10.49 0.64 -0.97
N VAL A 137 10.65 -0.21 0.04
CA VAL A 137 11.42 0.08 1.26
C VAL A 137 12.90 0.28 0.92
N GLU A 138 13.48 -0.63 0.13
CA GLU A 138 14.89 -0.53 -0.29
C GLU A 138 15.17 0.77 -1.05
N VAL A 139 14.34 1.10 -2.05
CA VAL A 139 14.49 2.34 -2.83
C VAL A 139 14.40 3.57 -1.93
N THR A 140 13.44 3.58 -0.99
CA THR A 140 13.25 4.69 -0.05
C THR A 140 14.47 4.87 0.85
N LEU A 141 14.95 3.80 1.50
CA LEU A 141 16.12 3.85 2.38
C LEU A 141 17.39 4.26 1.62
N ARG A 142 17.61 3.72 0.43
CA ARG A 142 18.75 4.08 -0.43
C ARG A 142 18.74 5.57 -0.75
N LYS A 143 17.59 6.13 -1.09
CA LYS A 143 17.44 7.56 -1.39
C LYS A 143 17.66 8.42 -0.14
N MET A 144 17.10 8.04 1.01
CA MET A 144 17.31 8.75 2.28
C MET A 144 18.78 8.78 2.70
N ARG A 145 19.49 7.66 2.57
CA ARG A 145 20.92 7.58 2.87
C ARG A 145 21.76 8.44 1.93
N ARG A 146 21.47 8.40 0.63
CA ARG A 146 22.15 9.24 -0.37
C ARG A 146 21.99 10.72 -0.05
N ASP A 147 20.78 11.14 0.29
CA ASP A 147 20.43 12.55 0.53
C ASP A 147 20.73 12.96 1.98
N LYS A 148 21.30 12.06 2.80
CA LYS A 148 21.65 12.27 4.22
C LYS A 148 20.47 12.76 5.08
N VAL A 149 19.26 12.30 4.75
CA VAL A 149 18.04 12.60 5.52
C VAL A 149 18.01 11.73 6.78
N PRO A 150 17.60 12.26 7.96
CA PRO A 150 17.43 11.46 9.17
C PRO A 150 16.48 10.27 8.92
N LEU A 151 16.94 9.07 9.34
CA LEU A 151 16.12 7.87 9.23
C LEU A 151 14.96 7.91 10.22
N PRO A 152 13.75 7.52 9.81
CA PRO A 152 12.58 7.56 10.69
C PRO A 152 12.71 6.54 11.83
N PHE A 153 12.01 6.80 12.93
CA PHE A 153 11.95 5.94 14.11
C PHE A 153 13.29 5.65 14.81
N MET A 154 14.38 6.26 14.41
CA MET A 154 15.63 6.25 15.14
C MET A 154 15.53 7.29 16.27
N GLU A 155 15.69 6.84 17.52
CA GLU A 155 15.85 7.78 18.63
C GLU A 155 17.17 8.52 18.44
N VAL A 156 17.10 9.85 18.39
CA VAL A 156 18.30 10.67 18.51
C VAL A 156 18.78 10.44 19.94
N GLN A 157 19.85 9.66 20.11
CA GLN A 157 20.53 9.57 21.40
C GLN A 157 20.95 11.01 21.79
N LYS A 158 20.26 11.54 22.81
CA LYS A 158 20.65 12.80 23.45
C LYS A 158 21.84 12.56 24.34
#